data_6f19f3e9faf87e0edef42fbc7148f325
#
_entry.id   6f19f3e9faf87e0edef42fbc7148f325
#
_cell.length_a   1.000
_cell.length_b   1.000
_cell.length_c   1.000
_cell.angle_alpha   90.00
_cell.angle_beta   90.00
_cell.angle_gamma   90.00
#
_symmetry.space_group_name_H-M   'P 1'
#
loop_
_entity.id
_entity.type
_entity.pdbx_description
1 polymer ?
#
loop_
_entity_poly.entity_id
_entity_poly.type
_entity_poly.pdbx_seq_one_letter_code
_entity_poly.pdbx_strand_id
1 'polypeptide(L)'
;MRTRYFNGPFIFLLALLAVAPTSSFGQQGAATGPPLKIKTAESPKGYLQRPYRFEIQADGGITPLKWTLTSGALPKGVILASDGVLSGVPTQTGEFSFSATVTDSGIPAQHLTQEFHLLVVTPLVVRWSVPPKVNGLRVDGAIKVSNQTGEDFDLTMIVLAVNDHGRATAIGYQHFPLKQNTIDFEIPFGENLTFGSYGVNVDVVGEVAATNSIFRARLATNVRILQAP
;
A
#
# COMPACT_ATOMS: atom_id res chain seq x y z
N MET A 1 -66.51 -7.97 95.83
CA MET A 1 -67.11 -6.62 96.14
C MET A 1 -66.60 -5.63 95.05
N ARG A 2 -67.57 -5.09 94.28
CA ARG A 2 -67.46 -3.96 93.32
C ARG A 2 -66.59 -4.13 92.08
N THR A 3 -67.29 -4.50 91.00
CA THR A 3 -67.01 -4.27 89.57
C THR A 3 -66.84 -2.82 89.21
N ARG A 4 -65.92 -2.52 88.35
CA ARG A 4 -65.97 -1.29 87.52
C ARG A 4 -65.59 -1.64 86.07
N TYR A 5 -66.56 -1.57 85.15
CA TYR A 5 -66.41 -1.49 83.73
C TYR A 5 -65.82 -0.15 83.31
N PHE A 6 -64.85 -0.22 82.40
CA PHE A 6 -64.41 1.00 81.75
C PHE A 6 -64.55 0.75 80.20
N ASN A 7 -65.50 1.46 79.63
CA ASN A 7 -65.74 1.54 78.17
C ASN A 7 -64.79 2.57 77.61
N GLY A 8 -63.93 2.20 76.72
CA GLY A 8 -63.14 3.13 75.91
C GLY A 8 -63.38 2.80 74.40
N PRO A 9 -63.47 3.83 73.56
CA PRO A 9 -63.85 3.66 72.15
C PRO A 9 -62.71 3.06 71.28
N PHE A 10 -63.10 2.04 70.48
CA PHE A 10 -62.24 1.48 69.49
C PHE A 10 -61.98 2.53 68.36
N ILE A 11 -60.75 3.02 68.21
CA ILE A 11 -60.35 3.80 67.02
C ILE A 11 -59.84 2.80 65.99
N PHE A 12 -60.58 2.67 64.91
CA PHE A 12 -60.14 1.94 63.70
C PHE A 12 -59.13 2.79 62.99
N LEU A 13 -57.85 2.43 63.08
CA LEU A 13 -56.76 3.04 62.27
C LEU A 13 -56.77 2.39 60.91
N LEU A 14 -57.31 3.08 59.90
CA LEU A 14 -57.28 2.65 58.50
C LEU A 14 -55.88 2.85 57.97
N ALA A 15 -55.05 1.82 57.88
CA ALA A 15 -53.74 1.87 57.25
C ALA A 15 -53.93 1.98 55.74
N LEU A 16 -53.70 3.18 55.19
CA LEU A 16 -53.66 3.42 53.73
C LEU A 16 -52.32 2.90 53.19
N LEU A 17 -52.38 1.71 52.55
CA LEU A 17 -51.19 1.14 51.88
C LEU A 17 -50.98 1.92 50.57
N ALA A 18 -50.04 2.87 50.60
CA ALA A 18 -49.59 3.55 49.37
C ALA A 18 -48.75 2.60 48.54
N VAL A 19 -49.36 2.04 47.49
CA VAL A 19 -48.65 1.31 46.44
C VAL A 19 -47.93 2.35 45.60
N ALA A 20 -46.62 2.49 45.82
CA ALA A 20 -45.75 3.28 44.92
C ALA A 20 -45.61 2.55 43.58
N PRO A 21 -45.80 3.22 42.42
CA PRO A 21 -45.51 2.60 41.16
C PRO A 21 -44.01 2.34 41.06
N THR A 22 -43.60 1.08 41.05
CA THR A 22 -42.24 0.70 40.68
C THR A 22 -42.08 0.97 39.21
N SER A 23 -41.53 2.12 38.87
CA SER A 23 -41.04 2.39 37.53
C SER A 23 -39.88 1.39 37.22
N SER A 24 -40.19 0.28 36.60
CA SER A 24 -39.18 -0.57 35.98
C SER A 24 -38.53 0.28 34.88
N PHE A 25 -37.38 0.89 35.21
CA PHE A 25 -36.46 1.31 34.17
C PHE A 25 -36.11 0.05 33.38
N GLY A 26 -36.70 -0.09 32.20
CA GLY A 26 -36.35 -1.11 31.25
C GLY A 26 -34.84 -0.95 30.98
N GLN A 27 -34.08 -1.93 31.43
CA GLN A 27 -32.68 -2.08 31.06
C GLN A 27 -32.70 -2.23 29.54
N GLN A 28 -32.41 -1.14 28.83
CA GLN A 28 -32.22 -1.16 27.38
C GLN A 28 -31.06 -2.12 27.14
N GLY A 29 -31.40 -3.34 26.75
CA GLY A 29 -30.44 -4.38 26.48
C GLY A 29 -29.40 -3.83 25.47
N ALA A 30 -28.15 -3.88 25.87
CA ALA A 30 -27.05 -3.50 25.00
C ALA A 30 -27.21 -4.26 23.69
N ALA A 31 -27.43 -3.57 22.59
CA ALA A 31 -27.44 -4.17 21.24
C ALA A 31 -25.98 -4.52 20.89
N THR A 32 -25.56 -5.72 21.31
CA THR A 32 -24.27 -6.26 20.91
C THR A 32 -24.48 -7.01 19.60
N GLY A 33 -23.91 -6.48 18.51
CA GLY A 33 -23.86 -7.18 17.23
C GLY A 33 -22.98 -8.44 17.29
N PRO A 34 -22.94 -9.24 16.20
CA PRO A 34 -22.02 -10.35 16.09
C PRO A 34 -20.57 -9.88 16.33
N PRO A 35 -19.65 -10.76 16.78
CA PRO A 35 -18.27 -10.39 17.04
C PRO A 35 -17.61 -9.74 15.82
N LEU A 36 -16.96 -8.59 16.01
CA LEU A 36 -16.21 -7.88 14.97
C LEU A 36 -14.97 -8.69 14.59
N LYS A 37 -14.68 -8.83 13.30
CA LYS A 37 -13.52 -9.56 12.77
C LYS A 37 -12.95 -8.82 11.56
N ILE A 38 -11.62 -8.67 11.52
CA ILE A 38 -10.92 -8.19 10.33
C ILE A 38 -10.64 -9.39 9.41
N LYS A 39 -11.06 -9.31 8.14
CA LYS A 39 -10.87 -10.37 7.13
C LYS A 39 -9.58 -10.23 6.36
N THR A 40 -9.13 -8.99 6.17
CA THR A 40 -7.92 -8.68 5.42
C THR A 40 -6.70 -9.07 6.24
N ALA A 41 -5.87 -9.99 5.73
CA ALA A 41 -4.62 -10.40 6.37
C ALA A 41 -3.45 -9.52 5.93
N GLU A 42 -3.36 -9.21 4.62
CA GLU A 42 -2.23 -8.52 3.99
C GLU A 42 -2.72 -7.48 2.98
N SER A 43 -1.90 -6.47 2.74
CA SER A 43 -2.13 -5.51 1.66
C SER A 43 -1.29 -5.87 0.41
N PRO A 44 -1.81 -5.67 -0.80
CA PRO A 44 -1.03 -5.86 -2.02
C PRO A 44 0.10 -4.83 -2.11
N LYS A 45 1.15 -5.15 -2.89
CA LYS A 45 2.24 -4.22 -3.16
C LYS A 45 1.72 -2.92 -3.79
N GLY A 46 2.24 -1.79 -3.34
CA GLY A 46 2.10 -0.51 -4.01
C GLY A 46 3.25 -0.25 -4.98
N TYR A 47 3.00 0.57 -5.99
CA TYR A 47 4.02 0.96 -6.98
C TYR A 47 4.28 2.46 -6.91
N LEU A 48 5.55 2.85 -6.89
CA LEU A 48 5.96 4.24 -6.85
C LEU A 48 5.32 5.03 -7.99
N GLN A 49 4.73 6.19 -7.66
CA GLN A 49 4.05 7.10 -8.59
C GLN A 49 2.91 6.48 -9.42
N ARG A 50 2.29 5.41 -8.90
CA ARG A 50 1.10 4.81 -9.50
C ARG A 50 -0.08 4.88 -8.54
N PRO A 51 -1.32 5.01 -9.04
CA PRO A 51 -2.50 4.97 -8.20
C PRO A 51 -2.57 3.66 -7.42
N TYR A 52 -2.78 3.78 -6.12
CA TYR A 52 -2.99 2.67 -5.20
C TYR A 52 -4.41 2.76 -4.65
N ARG A 53 -5.13 1.65 -4.66
CA ARG A 53 -6.43 1.52 -4.04
C ARG A 53 -6.59 0.10 -3.50
N PHE A 54 -6.90 0.00 -2.23
CA PHE A 54 -7.12 -1.27 -1.54
C PHE A 54 -8.09 -1.06 -0.39
N GLU A 55 -9.02 -1.98 -0.17
CA GLU A 55 -10.02 -1.93 0.88
C GLU A 55 -9.71 -2.96 1.96
N ILE A 56 -9.56 -2.48 3.21
CA ILE A 56 -9.45 -3.35 4.38
C ILE A 56 -10.87 -3.77 4.76
N GLN A 57 -11.12 -5.07 4.78
CA GLN A 57 -12.44 -5.63 5.04
C GLN A 57 -12.58 -6.12 6.47
N ALA A 58 -13.73 -5.87 7.07
CA ALA A 58 -14.16 -6.42 8.35
C ALA A 58 -15.60 -6.98 8.26
N ASP A 59 -15.90 -7.89 9.17
CA ASP A 59 -17.19 -8.56 9.28
C ASP A 59 -17.67 -8.49 10.72
N GLY A 60 -18.98 -8.63 10.93
CA GLY A 60 -19.60 -8.55 12.25
C GLY A 60 -19.78 -7.10 12.73
N GLY A 61 -19.99 -6.94 14.04
CA GLY A 61 -20.32 -5.64 14.62
C GLY A 61 -21.68 -5.10 14.16
N ILE A 62 -21.95 -3.87 14.55
CA ILE A 62 -23.12 -3.09 14.13
C ILE A 62 -22.66 -2.00 13.17
N THR A 63 -23.20 -1.98 11.96
CA THR A 63 -22.87 -0.97 10.94
C THR A 63 -23.44 0.40 11.28
N PRO A 64 -22.82 1.50 10.82
CA PRO A 64 -21.61 1.57 9.99
C PRO A 64 -20.33 1.26 10.77
N LEU A 65 -19.39 0.59 10.11
CA LEU A 65 -18.03 0.38 10.62
C LEU A 65 -17.17 1.59 10.28
N LYS A 66 -16.29 2.02 11.18
CA LYS A 66 -15.38 3.13 10.97
C LYS A 66 -13.93 2.70 11.20
N TRP A 67 -13.07 3.02 10.24
CA TRP A 67 -11.65 2.76 10.30
C TRP A 67 -10.87 4.00 10.69
N THR A 68 -9.84 3.80 11.51
CA THR A 68 -8.89 4.86 11.89
C THR A 68 -7.48 4.32 11.91
N LEU A 69 -6.52 5.13 11.47
CA LEU A 69 -5.09 4.86 11.66
C LEU A 69 -4.74 5.15 13.11
N THR A 70 -4.25 4.15 13.85
CA THR A 70 -3.97 4.28 15.30
C THR A 70 -2.50 4.33 15.63
N SER A 71 -1.64 3.72 14.80
CA SER A 71 -0.18 3.83 14.95
C SER A 71 0.54 3.58 13.64
N GLY A 72 1.85 3.83 13.61
CA GLY A 72 2.69 3.67 12.43
C GLY A 72 2.52 4.79 11.41
N ALA A 73 2.95 4.54 10.17
CA ALA A 73 2.87 5.52 9.10
C ALA A 73 2.56 4.86 7.76
N LEU A 74 1.70 5.48 6.99
CA LEU A 74 1.47 5.16 5.58
C LEU A 74 2.53 5.83 4.70
N PRO A 75 2.82 5.29 3.49
CA PRO A 75 3.68 5.99 2.54
C PRO A 75 3.11 7.36 2.20
N LYS A 76 3.98 8.34 1.99
CA LYS A 76 3.54 9.67 1.53
C LYS A 76 2.68 9.55 0.28
N GLY A 77 1.53 10.24 0.29
CA GLY A 77 0.57 10.22 -0.80
C GLY A 77 -0.49 9.13 -0.71
N VAL A 78 -0.46 8.27 0.33
CA VAL A 78 -1.50 7.28 0.62
C VAL A 78 -2.21 7.64 1.93
N ILE A 79 -3.52 7.52 1.96
CA ILE A 79 -4.38 7.76 3.13
C ILE A 79 -5.29 6.57 3.39
N LEU A 80 -5.69 6.40 4.63
CA LEU A 80 -6.77 5.51 5.05
C LEU A 80 -8.04 6.33 5.27
N ALA A 81 -9.07 6.04 4.50
CA ALA A 81 -10.38 6.65 4.68
C ALA A 81 -11.20 5.92 5.77
N SER A 82 -12.22 6.58 6.30
CA SER A 82 -13.04 6.02 7.39
C SER A 82 -13.88 4.81 6.98
N ASP A 83 -14.04 4.54 5.70
CA ASP A 83 -14.69 3.36 5.14
C ASP A 83 -13.73 2.16 4.98
N GLY A 84 -12.45 2.30 5.37
CA GLY A 84 -11.44 1.24 5.27
C GLY A 84 -10.66 1.25 3.96
N VAL A 85 -10.88 2.21 3.08
CA VAL A 85 -10.18 2.30 1.80
C VAL A 85 -8.83 3.00 1.98
N LEU A 86 -7.76 2.29 1.68
CA LEU A 86 -6.43 2.83 1.44
C LEU A 86 -6.35 3.33 0.00
N SER A 87 -6.07 4.61 -0.21
CA SER A 87 -5.99 5.18 -1.56
C SER A 87 -5.00 6.32 -1.68
N GLY A 88 -4.50 6.53 -2.90
CA GLY A 88 -3.59 7.63 -3.22
C GLY A 88 -2.50 7.24 -4.21
N VAL A 89 -1.46 8.06 -4.30
CA VAL A 89 -0.29 7.81 -5.15
C VAL A 89 0.97 7.85 -4.28
N PRO A 90 1.59 6.70 -3.98
CA PRO A 90 2.76 6.67 -3.13
C PRO A 90 3.95 7.36 -3.81
N THR A 91 4.63 8.24 -3.08
CA THR A 91 5.80 9.00 -3.54
C THR A 91 7.11 8.53 -2.91
N GLN A 92 7.07 7.46 -2.13
CA GLN A 92 8.23 6.85 -1.48
C GLN A 92 8.17 5.34 -1.64
N THR A 93 9.33 4.72 -1.87
CA THR A 93 9.52 3.27 -1.79
C THR A 93 9.91 2.86 -0.38
N GLY A 94 9.66 1.61 -0.04
CA GLY A 94 10.01 1.02 1.25
C GLY A 94 8.90 0.14 1.80
N GLU A 95 9.14 -0.39 2.97
CA GLU A 95 8.15 -1.13 3.75
C GLU A 95 7.57 -0.20 4.83
N PHE A 96 6.25 -0.12 4.90
CA PHE A 96 5.51 0.74 5.81
C PHE A 96 4.63 -0.13 6.69
N SER A 97 4.85 -0.08 8.01
CA SER A 97 4.01 -0.76 8.99
C SER A 97 3.07 0.26 9.62
N PHE A 98 1.80 -0.10 9.73
CA PHE A 98 0.78 0.73 10.34
C PHE A 98 -0.29 -0.13 11.02
N SER A 99 -0.91 0.39 12.07
CA SER A 99 -2.05 -0.24 12.71
C SER A 99 -3.33 0.51 12.38
N ALA A 100 -4.34 -0.24 11.98
CA ALA A 100 -5.68 0.30 11.75
C ALA A 100 -6.66 -0.33 12.74
N THR A 101 -7.53 0.50 13.30
CA THR A 101 -8.61 0.09 14.20
C THR A 101 -9.94 0.24 13.49
N VAL A 102 -10.73 -0.82 13.48
CA VAL A 102 -12.14 -0.76 13.10
C VAL A 102 -12.98 -0.65 14.36
N THR A 103 -13.97 0.23 14.31
CA THR A 103 -14.95 0.46 15.38
C THR A 103 -16.35 0.30 14.80
N ASP A 104 -17.21 -0.44 15.49
CA ASP A 104 -18.61 -0.57 15.12
C ASP A 104 -19.49 0.54 15.74
N SER A 105 -20.77 0.57 15.41
CA SER A 105 -21.74 1.55 15.94
C SER A 105 -22.60 0.99 17.10
N GLY A 106 -22.16 -0.09 17.72
CA GLY A 106 -22.84 -0.70 18.87
C GLY A 106 -22.73 0.13 20.15
N ILE A 107 -23.57 -0.21 21.14
CA ILE A 107 -23.51 0.36 22.48
C ILE A 107 -23.51 -0.79 23.52
N PRO A 108 -22.34 -1.10 24.11
CA PRO A 108 -21.01 -0.49 23.88
C PRO A 108 -20.44 -0.85 22.49
N ALA A 109 -19.63 0.06 21.92
CA ALA A 109 -18.97 -0.17 20.64
C ALA A 109 -17.88 -1.24 20.77
N GLN A 110 -17.78 -2.12 19.76
CA GLN A 110 -16.67 -3.06 19.62
C GLN A 110 -15.52 -2.39 18.87
N HIS A 111 -14.29 -2.70 19.24
CA HIS A 111 -13.07 -2.22 18.60
C HIS A 111 -12.15 -3.39 18.30
N LEU A 112 -11.52 -3.39 17.12
CA LEU A 112 -10.51 -4.37 16.77
C LEU A 112 -9.38 -3.67 16.02
N THR A 113 -8.15 -3.89 16.48
CA THR A 113 -6.93 -3.31 15.89
C THR A 113 -6.10 -4.41 15.26
N GLN A 114 -5.56 -4.14 14.06
CA GLN A 114 -4.64 -5.03 13.36
C GLN A 114 -3.50 -4.22 12.75
N GLU A 115 -2.31 -4.81 12.79
CA GLU A 115 -1.13 -4.30 12.09
C GLU A 115 -1.13 -4.79 10.64
N PHE A 116 -0.76 -3.89 9.72
CA PHE A 116 -0.63 -4.12 8.29
C PHE A 116 0.73 -3.67 7.80
N HIS A 117 1.23 -4.35 6.76
CA HIS A 117 2.47 -4.02 6.07
C HIS A 117 2.18 -3.68 4.62
N LEU A 118 2.59 -2.49 4.18
CA LEU A 118 2.48 -2.05 2.80
C LEU A 118 3.89 -1.89 2.21
N LEU A 119 4.24 -2.77 1.27
CA LEU A 119 5.48 -2.67 0.51
C LEU A 119 5.26 -1.84 -0.75
N VAL A 120 6.00 -0.73 -0.89
CA VAL A 120 6.02 0.09 -2.09
C VAL A 120 7.34 -0.09 -2.82
N VAL A 121 7.27 -0.49 -4.10
CA VAL A 121 8.44 -0.76 -4.93
C VAL A 121 8.48 0.11 -6.19
N THR A 122 9.66 0.27 -6.79
CA THR A 122 9.81 0.82 -8.14
C THR A 122 9.45 -0.28 -9.15
N PRO A 123 8.45 -0.11 -10.02
CA PRO A 123 7.97 -1.18 -10.91
C PRO A 123 9.04 -1.76 -11.82
N LEU A 124 9.79 -0.88 -12.47
CA LEU A 124 10.89 -1.22 -13.39
C LEU A 124 12.17 -0.58 -12.88
N VAL A 125 13.15 -1.40 -12.53
CA VAL A 125 14.46 -0.96 -12.05
C VAL A 125 15.53 -1.32 -13.07
N VAL A 126 16.40 -0.35 -13.39
CA VAL A 126 17.56 -0.54 -14.28
C VAL A 126 18.80 -0.02 -13.58
N ARG A 127 19.87 -0.79 -13.64
CA ARG A 127 21.19 -0.40 -13.08
C ARG A 127 22.34 -0.95 -13.93
N TRP A 128 23.49 -0.33 -13.85
CA TRP A 128 24.69 -0.88 -14.48
C TRP A 128 25.08 -2.19 -13.81
N SER A 129 25.27 -3.24 -14.61
CA SER A 129 26.00 -4.45 -14.23
C SER A 129 27.48 -4.27 -14.54
N VAL A 130 27.74 -3.88 -15.76
CA VAL A 130 29.07 -3.48 -16.25
C VAL A 130 28.92 -2.09 -16.87
N PRO A 131 29.46 -1.03 -16.25
CA PRO A 131 29.46 0.30 -16.86
C PRO A 131 30.10 0.26 -18.26
N PRO A 132 29.65 1.10 -19.20
CA PRO A 132 30.22 1.15 -20.53
C PRO A 132 31.75 1.44 -20.49
N LYS A 133 32.48 0.64 -21.20
CA LYS A 133 33.96 0.78 -21.35
C LYS A 133 34.40 0.54 -22.77
N VAL A 134 35.50 1.14 -23.16
CA VAL A 134 36.15 0.92 -24.45
C VAL A 134 36.99 -0.35 -24.37
N ASN A 135 36.85 -1.20 -25.38
CA ASN A 135 37.64 -2.40 -25.58
C ASN A 135 38.08 -2.47 -27.05
N GLY A 136 39.29 -1.95 -27.34
CA GLY A 136 39.74 -1.75 -28.72
C GLY A 136 38.89 -0.70 -29.44
N LEU A 137 38.28 -1.09 -30.56
CA LEU A 137 37.35 -0.24 -31.33
C LEU A 137 35.89 -0.38 -30.85
N ARG A 138 35.62 -1.24 -29.86
CA ARG A 138 34.30 -1.54 -29.40
C ARG A 138 34.01 -0.88 -28.06
N VAL A 139 32.79 -0.43 -27.89
CA VAL A 139 32.25 -0.02 -26.58
C VAL A 139 31.33 -1.11 -26.08
N ASP A 140 31.66 -1.71 -24.94
CA ASP A 140 30.89 -2.80 -24.32
C ASP A 140 30.38 -2.40 -22.94
N GLY A 141 29.26 -2.97 -22.53
CA GLY A 141 28.70 -2.84 -21.20
C GLY A 141 27.55 -3.82 -20.97
N ALA A 142 26.99 -3.78 -19.77
CA ALA A 142 25.80 -4.55 -19.43
C ALA A 142 24.94 -3.82 -18.42
N ILE A 143 23.65 -4.01 -18.49
CA ILE A 143 22.69 -3.54 -17.49
C ILE A 143 22.03 -4.73 -16.80
N LYS A 144 21.50 -4.48 -15.60
CA LYS A 144 20.55 -5.36 -14.92
C LYS A 144 19.20 -4.69 -14.91
N VAL A 145 18.17 -5.47 -15.27
CA VAL A 145 16.79 -5.04 -15.30
C VAL A 145 15.98 -5.88 -14.32
N SER A 146 15.12 -5.23 -13.53
CA SER A 146 14.20 -5.93 -12.64
C SER A 146 12.76 -5.48 -12.90
N ASN A 147 11.88 -6.46 -13.08
CA ASN A 147 10.44 -6.28 -13.10
C ASN A 147 9.89 -6.65 -11.71
N GLN A 148 9.58 -5.66 -10.89
CA GLN A 148 9.05 -5.89 -9.53
C GLN A 148 7.53 -5.96 -9.47
N THR A 149 6.86 -5.97 -10.62
CA THR A 149 5.39 -6.08 -10.72
C THR A 149 4.92 -7.53 -10.75
N GLY A 150 3.62 -7.72 -10.56
CA GLY A 150 2.94 -9.02 -10.75
C GLY A 150 2.53 -9.30 -12.19
N GLU A 151 3.05 -8.53 -13.18
CA GLU A 151 2.68 -8.61 -14.60
C GLU A 151 3.92 -8.83 -15.45
N ASP A 152 3.80 -9.62 -16.51
CA ASP A 152 4.86 -9.78 -17.51
C ASP A 152 5.00 -8.48 -18.30
N PHE A 153 6.24 -8.05 -18.56
CA PHE A 153 6.53 -6.92 -19.44
C PHE A 153 6.87 -7.40 -20.85
N ASP A 154 6.32 -6.70 -21.84
CA ASP A 154 6.93 -6.63 -23.15
C ASP A 154 8.04 -5.57 -23.07
N LEU A 155 9.30 -6.02 -22.94
CA LEU A 155 10.43 -5.16 -22.63
C LEU A 155 11.16 -4.74 -23.88
N THR A 156 11.35 -3.42 -24.03
CA THR A 156 12.24 -2.84 -25.04
C THR A 156 13.39 -2.14 -24.37
N MET A 157 14.63 -2.46 -24.72
CA MET A 157 15.85 -1.78 -24.33
C MET A 157 16.51 -1.14 -25.53
N ILE A 158 16.90 0.13 -25.39
CA ILE A 158 17.68 0.88 -26.37
C ILE A 158 18.89 1.47 -25.66
N VAL A 159 20.08 1.26 -26.20
CA VAL A 159 21.32 1.89 -25.72
C VAL A 159 21.91 2.78 -26.81
N LEU A 160 22.12 4.04 -26.49
CA LEU A 160 22.63 5.05 -27.41
C LEU A 160 23.98 5.61 -26.90
N ALA A 161 24.97 5.60 -27.77
CA ALA A 161 26.18 6.39 -27.60
C ALA A 161 25.98 7.75 -28.30
N VAL A 162 26.12 8.84 -27.55
CA VAL A 162 25.92 10.21 -28.06
C VAL A 162 27.25 10.95 -28.03
N ASN A 163 27.75 11.38 -29.20
CA ASN A 163 29.02 12.10 -29.30
C ASN A 163 28.91 13.59 -28.90
N ASP A 164 30.03 14.32 -28.96
CA ASP A 164 30.09 15.76 -28.59
C ASP A 164 29.30 16.66 -29.53
N HIS A 165 28.96 16.19 -30.73
CA HIS A 165 28.14 16.92 -31.71
C HIS A 165 26.64 16.57 -31.57
N GLY A 166 26.24 15.78 -30.55
CA GLY A 166 24.87 15.36 -30.33
C GLY A 166 24.40 14.23 -31.26
N ARG A 167 25.29 13.65 -32.06
CA ARG A 167 24.93 12.50 -32.91
C ARG A 167 24.83 11.22 -32.07
N ALA A 168 23.71 10.55 -32.15
CA ALA A 168 23.45 9.29 -31.47
C ALA A 168 23.72 8.10 -32.39
N THR A 169 24.36 7.06 -31.87
CA THR A 169 24.55 5.76 -32.50
C THR A 169 24.00 4.69 -31.59
N ALA A 170 23.15 3.80 -32.08
CA ALA A 170 22.63 2.68 -31.31
C ALA A 170 23.76 1.65 -31.09
N ILE A 171 24.04 1.33 -29.85
CA ILE A 171 25.04 0.33 -29.44
C ILE A 171 24.39 -0.87 -28.71
N GLY A 172 23.07 -0.88 -28.61
CA GLY A 172 22.28 -2.00 -28.10
C GLY A 172 20.81 -1.77 -28.37
N TYR A 173 20.16 -2.85 -28.80
CA TYR A 173 18.69 -2.93 -28.90
C TYR A 173 18.28 -4.36 -28.60
N GLN A 174 17.30 -4.51 -27.70
CA GLN A 174 16.66 -5.78 -27.42
C GLN A 174 15.19 -5.60 -27.14
N HIS A 175 14.39 -6.58 -27.56
CA HIS A 175 12.96 -6.63 -27.34
C HIS A 175 12.56 -8.08 -27.03
N PHE A 176 11.97 -8.30 -25.85
CA PHE A 176 11.59 -9.63 -25.39
C PHE A 176 10.65 -9.56 -24.18
N PRO A 177 9.87 -10.64 -23.91
CA PRO A 177 9.06 -10.69 -22.71
C PRO A 177 9.92 -10.91 -21.46
N LEU A 178 9.85 -9.95 -20.50
CA LEU A 178 10.45 -10.06 -19.18
C LEU A 178 9.39 -10.49 -18.17
N LYS A 179 9.57 -11.65 -17.55
CA LYS A 179 8.61 -12.22 -16.61
C LYS A 179 8.42 -11.36 -15.38
N GLN A 180 7.21 -11.43 -14.81
CA GLN A 180 6.87 -10.84 -13.53
C GLN A 180 7.84 -11.26 -12.41
N ASN A 181 8.09 -10.37 -11.45
CA ASN A 181 8.99 -10.61 -10.31
C ASN A 181 10.41 -11.07 -10.69
N THR A 182 10.86 -10.78 -11.93
CA THR A 182 12.24 -11.00 -12.36
C THR A 182 13.15 -10.00 -11.68
N ILE A 183 14.22 -10.48 -11.07
CA ILE A 183 15.22 -9.64 -10.41
C ILE A 183 16.57 -9.79 -11.12
N ASP A 184 17.20 -8.64 -11.42
CA ASP A 184 18.58 -8.56 -11.92
C ASP A 184 18.86 -9.36 -13.20
N PHE A 185 17.91 -9.38 -14.13
CA PHE A 185 18.14 -9.96 -15.45
C PHE A 185 19.20 -9.13 -16.19
N GLU A 186 20.32 -9.78 -16.55
CA GLU A 186 21.45 -9.11 -17.18
C GLU A 186 21.31 -9.06 -18.69
N ILE A 187 21.51 -7.86 -19.26
CA ILE A 187 21.42 -7.60 -20.69
C ILE A 187 22.73 -6.93 -21.14
N PRO A 188 23.59 -7.64 -21.88
CA PRO A 188 24.79 -7.07 -22.47
C PRO A 188 24.46 -6.21 -23.68
N PHE A 189 25.31 -5.23 -23.94
CA PHE A 189 25.28 -4.42 -25.15
C PHE A 189 26.71 -4.08 -25.61
N GLY A 190 26.85 -3.68 -26.84
CA GLY A 190 28.11 -3.19 -27.34
C GLY A 190 28.18 -3.15 -28.86
N GLU A 191 28.90 -2.16 -29.39
CA GLU A 191 29.07 -1.94 -30.82
C GLU A 191 30.39 -1.20 -31.08
N ASN A 192 30.91 -1.34 -32.30
CA ASN A 192 32.04 -0.58 -32.76
C ASN A 192 31.65 0.88 -33.01
N LEU A 193 32.43 1.80 -32.46
CA LEU A 193 32.22 3.22 -32.64
C LEU A 193 33.44 3.86 -33.32
N THR A 194 33.20 4.97 -34.00
CA THR A 194 34.31 5.83 -34.50
C THR A 194 35.04 6.50 -33.35
N PHE A 195 36.28 6.94 -33.58
CA PHE A 195 37.02 7.69 -32.58
C PHE A 195 36.22 8.91 -32.11
N GLY A 196 36.26 9.17 -30.84
CA GLY A 196 35.52 10.28 -30.25
C GLY A 196 35.19 10.11 -28.77
N SER A 197 34.51 11.10 -28.25
CA SER A 197 34.02 11.13 -26.87
C SER A 197 32.53 10.91 -26.84
N TYR A 198 32.08 9.97 -26.03
CA TYR A 198 30.69 9.55 -26.00
C TYR A 198 30.11 9.52 -24.59
N GLY A 199 28.86 10.00 -24.46
CA GLY A 199 28.00 9.67 -23.34
C GLY A 199 27.11 8.50 -23.73
N VAL A 200 26.94 7.52 -22.83
CA VAL A 200 26.05 6.38 -23.07
C VAL A 200 24.76 6.55 -22.30
N ASN A 201 23.65 6.45 -23.00
CA ASN A 201 22.30 6.53 -22.46
C ASN A 201 21.58 5.19 -22.70
N VAL A 202 20.91 4.70 -21.67
CA VAL A 202 20.05 3.53 -21.73
C VAL A 202 18.62 3.95 -21.49
N ASP A 203 17.71 3.52 -22.33
CA ASP A 203 16.27 3.68 -22.17
C ASP A 203 15.64 2.30 -22.18
N VAL A 204 14.90 1.98 -21.12
CA VAL A 204 14.19 0.70 -20.97
C VAL A 204 12.73 0.99 -20.76
N VAL A 205 11.90 0.37 -21.57
CA VAL A 205 10.44 0.47 -21.52
C VAL A 205 9.85 -0.92 -21.32
N GLY A 206 9.02 -1.07 -20.31
CA GLY A 206 8.22 -2.28 -20.08
C GLY A 206 6.75 -1.95 -20.28
N GLU A 207 6.10 -2.66 -21.20
CA GLU A 207 4.68 -2.49 -21.51
C GLU A 207 3.88 -3.68 -20.98
N VAL A 208 2.71 -3.40 -20.41
CA VAL A 208 1.72 -4.40 -20.01
C VAL A 208 0.47 -4.19 -20.83
N ALA A 209 0.32 -4.96 -21.90
CA ALA A 209 -0.79 -4.80 -22.83
C ALA A 209 -2.17 -4.97 -22.16
N ALA A 210 -2.29 -5.91 -21.23
CA ALA A 210 -3.54 -6.21 -20.53
C ALA A 210 -4.13 -5.01 -19.76
N THR A 211 -3.27 -4.15 -19.22
CA THR A 211 -3.66 -2.98 -18.42
C THR A 211 -3.34 -1.65 -19.10
N ASN A 212 -2.83 -1.68 -20.35
CA ASN A 212 -2.33 -0.53 -21.10
C ASN A 212 -1.39 0.34 -20.24
N SER A 213 -0.52 -0.30 -19.47
CA SER A 213 0.43 0.34 -18.58
C SER A 213 1.82 0.35 -19.18
N ILE A 214 2.50 1.51 -19.08
CA ILE A 214 3.88 1.69 -19.56
C ILE A 214 4.75 2.08 -18.37
N PHE A 215 5.85 1.37 -18.21
CA PHE A 215 6.90 1.64 -17.23
C PHE A 215 8.18 2.01 -17.96
N ARG A 216 8.90 3.01 -17.48
CA ARG A 216 10.12 3.48 -18.11
C ARG A 216 11.21 3.73 -17.08
N ALA A 217 12.41 3.27 -17.39
CA ALA A 217 13.59 3.53 -16.59
C ALA A 217 14.76 3.93 -17.49
N ARG A 218 15.65 4.80 -17.00
CA ARG A 218 16.77 5.34 -17.76
C ARG A 218 18.04 5.30 -16.95
N LEU A 219 19.16 5.07 -17.65
CA LEU A 219 20.51 5.29 -17.13
C LEU A 219 21.29 6.18 -18.09
N ALA A 220 22.26 6.90 -17.54
CA ALA A 220 23.23 7.62 -18.32
C ALA A 220 24.60 7.50 -17.64
N THR A 221 25.67 7.57 -18.41
CA THR A 221 27.03 7.69 -17.84
C THR A 221 27.22 9.07 -17.25
N ASN A 222 27.82 9.15 -16.05
CA ASN A 222 28.16 10.42 -15.40
C ASN A 222 29.42 11.08 -16.03
N VAL A 223 30.22 10.27 -16.70
CA VAL A 223 31.44 10.70 -17.41
C VAL A 223 31.39 10.20 -18.85
N ARG A 224 32.06 10.92 -19.72
CA ARG A 224 32.20 10.50 -21.11
C ARG A 224 33.28 9.42 -21.24
N ILE A 225 32.99 8.42 -22.06
CA ILE A 225 34.00 7.44 -22.46
C ILE A 225 34.73 7.94 -23.69
N LEU A 226 36.04 7.70 -23.76
CA LEU A 226 36.89 8.12 -24.87
C LEU A 226 37.22 6.89 -25.72
N GLN A 227 36.85 6.94 -27.00
CA GLN A 227 37.31 6.03 -28.02
C GLN A 227 38.55 6.65 -28.65
N ALA A 228 39.75 6.18 -28.28
CA ALA A 228 41.03 6.67 -28.81
C ALA A 228 41.42 5.93 -30.09
N PRO A 229 42.29 6.53 -30.93
CA PRO A 229 42.84 5.90 -32.10
C PRO A 229 43.71 4.68 -31.79
#